data_817010515a0acfbf2a9cfa24e33e3b0d
#
_entry.id   817010515a0acfbf2a9cfa24e33e3b0d
#
_cell.length_a   1.000
_cell.length_b   1.000
_cell.length_c   1.000
_cell.angle_alpha   90.00
_cell.angle_beta   90.00
_cell.angle_gamma   90.00
#
_symmetry.space_group_name_H-M   'P 1'
#
loop_
_entity.id
_entity.type
_entity.pdbx_description
1 polymer ?
#
loop_
_entity_poly.entity_id
_entity_poly.type
_entity_poly.pdbx_seq_one_letter_code
_entity_poly.pdbx_strand_id
1 'polypeptide(L)' 'MFIEIVSKFGELSWINLKQVLVIKLSRPAEGWVWGFSYRNETLWSRTFDSKEEADKWLEDALSNCKIPGSQNLDD' A
#
# COMPACT_ATOMS: atom_id res chain seq x y z
N MET A 1 11.73 2.56 4.23
CA MET A 1 10.48 1.98 4.74
C MET A 1 9.66 1.50 3.57
N PHE A 2 9.41 0.20 3.51
CA PHE A 2 8.74 -0.41 2.38
C PHE A 2 7.54 -1.20 2.82
N ILE A 3 6.49 -1.21 2.00
CA ILE A 3 5.37 -2.13 2.20
C ILE A 3 5.20 -2.97 0.94
N GLU A 4 4.61 -4.12 1.15
CA GLU A 4 4.36 -5.09 0.09
C GLU A 4 2.93 -4.91 -0.40
N ILE A 5 2.75 -4.81 -1.71
CA ILE A 5 1.44 -4.64 -2.31
C ILE A 5 1.22 -5.72 -3.35
N VAL A 6 0.03 -6.34 -3.31
CA VAL A 6 -0.38 -7.28 -4.33
C VAL A 6 -1.50 -6.62 -5.12
N SER A 7 -1.31 -6.48 -6.43
CA SER A 7 -2.32 -5.90 -7.29
C SER A 7 -3.46 -6.89 -7.53
N LYS A 8 -4.54 -6.40 -8.16
CA LYS A 8 -5.67 -7.28 -8.47
C LYS A 8 -5.29 -8.36 -9.48
N PHE A 9 -4.17 -8.17 -10.16
CA PHE A 9 -3.68 -9.17 -11.12
C PHE A 9 -2.69 -10.14 -10.49
N GLY A 10 -2.48 -10.04 -9.19
CA GLY A 10 -1.56 -10.94 -8.49
C GLY A 10 -0.10 -10.53 -8.54
N GLU A 11 0.18 -9.36 -9.06
CA GLU A 11 1.55 -8.87 -9.11
C GLU A 11 1.98 -8.35 -7.74
N LEU A 12 3.16 -8.77 -7.32
CA LEU A 12 3.72 -8.35 -6.05
C LEU A 12 4.69 -7.21 -6.27
N SER A 13 4.54 -6.15 -5.50
CA SER A 13 5.41 -4.99 -5.59
C SER A 13 5.79 -4.51 -4.20
N TRP A 14 6.98 -3.92 -4.10
CA TRP A 14 7.42 -3.27 -2.88
C TRP A 14 7.43 -1.77 -3.12
N ILE A 15 6.80 -1.02 -2.23
CA ILE A 15 6.69 0.42 -2.38
C ILE A 15 7.49 1.09 -1.27
N ASN A 16 8.35 2.03 -1.67
CA ASN A 16 9.09 2.83 -0.71
C ASN A 16 8.20 3.99 -0.26
N LEU A 17 7.74 3.92 0.98
CA LEU A 17 6.81 4.92 1.49
C LEU A 17 7.40 6.32 1.54
N LYS A 18 8.72 6.44 1.60
CA LYS A 18 9.34 7.76 1.60
C LYS A 18 9.12 8.52 0.30
N GLN A 19 8.83 7.80 -0.77
CA GLN A 19 8.64 8.42 -2.08
C GLN A 19 7.18 8.54 -2.46
N VAL A 20 6.30 8.09 -1.61
CA VAL A 20 4.87 8.19 -1.88
C VAL A 20 4.39 9.57 -1.44
N LEU A 21 3.74 10.27 -2.34
CA LEU A 21 3.24 11.61 -2.08
C LEU A 21 1.83 11.59 -1.50
N VAL A 22 1.01 10.66 -1.95
CA VAL A 22 -0.38 10.57 -1.52
C VAL A 22 -0.80 9.12 -1.44
N ILE A 23 -1.50 8.77 -0.36
CA ILE A 23 -2.19 7.48 -0.24
C ILE A 23 -3.66 7.81 -0.19
N LYS A 24 -4.44 7.25 -1.10
CA LYS A 24 -5.87 7.55 -1.14
C LYS A 24 -6.68 6.29 -1.33
N LEU A 25 -7.88 6.31 -0.77
CA LEU A 25 -8.83 5.22 -0.90
C LEU A 25 -9.85 5.60 -1.96
N SER A 26 -10.03 4.70 -2.93
CA SER A 26 -10.98 4.92 -4.00
C SER A 26 -11.93 3.73 -4.05
N ARG A 27 -13.12 3.98 -4.59
CA ARG A 27 -14.11 2.91 -4.72
C ARG A 27 -14.59 2.82 -6.17
N PRO A 28 -13.84 2.14 -7.02
CA PRO A 28 -14.37 1.84 -8.35
C PRO A 28 -15.48 0.81 -8.24
N ALA A 29 -16.07 0.46 -9.38
CA ALA A 29 -17.22 -0.44 -9.39
C ALA A 29 -16.94 -1.78 -8.73
N GLU A 30 -15.69 -2.21 -8.76
CA GLU A 30 -15.33 -3.55 -8.24
C GLU A 30 -15.11 -3.59 -6.74
N GLY A 31 -15.03 -2.44 -6.07
CA GLY A 31 -14.80 -2.43 -4.63
C GLY A 31 -13.78 -1.36 -4.26
N TRP A 32 -13.22 -1.49 -3.07
CA TRP A 32 -12.31 -0.47 -2.52
C TRP A 32 -10.87 -0.81 -2.88
N VAL A 33 -10.10 0.21 -3.29
CA VAL A 33 -8.68 0.03 -3.58
C VAL A 33 -7.88 1.17 -2.97
N TRP A 34 -6.64 0.86 -2.59
CA TRP A 34 -5.69 1.87 -2.16
C TRP A 34 -4.82 2.28 -3.33
N GLY A 35 -4.63 3.57 -3.50
CA GLY A 35 -3.73 4.11 -4.50
C GLY A 35 -2.56 4.79 -3.83
N PHE A 36 -1.36 4.45 -4.26
CA PHE A 36 -0.11 5.01 -3.76
C PHE A 36 0.51 5.83 -4.86
N SER A 37 0.44 7.14 -4.73
CA SER A 37 0.85 8.04 -5.81
C SER A 37 2.29 8.46 -5.63
N TYR A 38 3.06 8.25 -6.67
CA TYR A 38 4.42 8.74 -6.80
C TYR A 38 4.40 9.99 -7.66
N ARG A 39 5.58 10.49 -7.97
CA ARG A 39 5.67 11.67 -8.80
C ARG A 39 5.03 11.48 -10.17
N ASN A 40 5.25 10.33 -10.80
CA ASN A 40 4.81 10.10 -12.17
C ASN A 40 3.78 9.02 -12.34
N GLU A 41 3.41 8.33 -11.29
CA GLU A 41 2.51 7.19 -11.44
C GLU A 41 1.81 6.88 -10.14
N THR A 42 0.79 6.05 -10.24
CA THR A 42 0.06 5.55 -9.08
C THR A 42 0.06 4.04 -9.14
N LEU A 43 0.39 3.42 -8.02
CA LEU A 43 0.30 1.96 -7.89
C LEU A 43 -0.94 1.63 -7.08
N TRP A 44 -1.68 0.63 -7.53
CA TRP A 44 -2.96 0.28 -6.91
C TRP A 44 -2.87 -1.07 -6.22
N SER A 45 -3.51 -1.16 -5.07
CA SER A 45 -3.62 -2.43 -4.36
C SER A 45 -4.67 -3.31 -5.03
N ARG A 46 -4.81 -4.54 -4.49
CA ARG A 46 -5.94 -5.37 -4.88
C ARG A 46 -7.23 -4.74 -4.38
N THR A 47 -8.34 -5.26 -4.85
CA THR A 47 -9.66 -4.76 -4.47
C THR A 47 -10.11 -5.40 -3.16
N PHE A 48 -10.74 -4.61 -2.30
CA PHE A 48 -11.30 -5.07 -1.03
C PHE A 48 -12.81 -4.96 -1.07
N ASP A 49 -13.49 -5.88 -0.39
CA ASP A 49 -14.95 -5.91 -0.42
C ASP A 49 -15.58 -4.81 0.41
N SER A 50 -14.90 -4.33 1.43
CA SER A 50 -15.44 -3.29 2.28
C SER A 50 -14.36 -2.30 2.65
N LYS A 51 -14.80 -1.12 3.08
CA LYS A 51 -13.88 -0.11 3.56
C LYS A 51 -13.14 -0.59 4.80
N GLU A 52 -13.83 -1.33 5.66
CA GLU A 52 -13.20 -1.86 6.87
C GLU A 52 -12.05 -2.80 6.54
N GLU A 53 -12.25 -3.65 5.54
CA GLU A 53 -11.17 -4.53 5.11
C GLU A 53 -10.00 -3.75 4.54
N ALA A 54 -10.31 -2.74 3.74
CA ALA A 54 -9.27 -1.91 3.15
C ALA A 54 -8.48 -1.18 4.24
N ASP A 55 -9.18 -0.62 5.22
CA ASP A 55 -8.52 0.10 6.31
C ASP A 55 -7.65 -0.84 7.14
N LYS A 56 -8.16 -2.03 7.43
CA LYS A 56 -7.39 -2.99 8.21
C LYS A 56 -6.13 -3.42 7.45
N TRP A 57 -6.27 -3.64 6.16
CA TRP A 57 -5.11 -4.02 5.35
C TRP A 57 -4.02 -2.95 5.42
N LEU A 58 -4.42 -1.69 5.28
CA LEU A 58 -3.43 -0.62 5.31
C LEU A 58 -2.80 -0.48 6.69
N GLU A 59 -3.60 -0.58 7.75
CA GLU A 59 -3.06 -0.55 9.11
C GLU A 59 -2.04 -1.64 9.30
N ASP A 60 -2.38 -2.87 8.89
CA ASP A 60 -1.47 -4.00 9.04
C ASP A 60 -0.20 -3.79 8.21
N ALA A 61 -0.36 -3.28 7.00
CA ALA A 61 0.79 -3.03 6.14
C ALA A 61 1.74 -2.00 6.76
N LEU A 62 1.18 -0.94 7.31
CA LEU A 62 2.00 0.10 7.92
C LEU A 62 2.67 -0.40 9.19
N SER A 63 1.98 -1.23 9.95
CA SER A 63 2.55 -1.80 11.18
C SER A 63 3.67 -2.77 10.88
N ASN A 64 3.63 -3.40 9.72
CA ASN A 64 4.60 -4.41 9.33
C ASN A 64 5.58 -3.90 8.29
N CYS A 65 5.72 -2.58 8.17
CA CYS A 65 6.68 -2.00 7.26
C CYS A 65 8.07 -2.52 7.54
N LYS A 66 8.84 -2.68 6.47
CA LYS A 66 10.21 -3.14 6.57
C LYS A 66 11.16 -2.04 6.15
N ILE A 67 12.32 -2.04 6.77
CA ILE A 67 13.37 -1.11 6.43
C ILE A 67 14.52 -1.95 5.89
N PRO A 68 14.66 -2.02 4.57
CA PRO A 68 15.68 -2.87 3.98
C PRO A 68 17.07 -2.46 4.44
N GLY A 69 17.87 -3.44 4.81
CA GLY A 69 19.24 -3.18 5.22
C GLY A 69 19.37 -2.58 6.60
N SER A 70 18.28 -2.53 7.36
CA SER A 70 18.30 -1.91 8.68
C SER A 70 17.60 -2.79 9.67
N GLN A 71 18.06 -2.71 10.84
CA GLN A 71 17.39 -3.37 11.87
C GLN A 71 16.94 -2.39 12.80
N ASN A 72 16.96 -1.79 12.95
CA ASN A 72 16.53 -0.98 13.80
C ASN A 72 16.22 0.12 13.89
N LEU A 73 16.29 0.39 14.01
CA LEU A 73 16.09 1.18 14.09
C LEU A 73 15.64 2.08 14.54
N ASP A 74 15.91 2.33 14.82
CA ASP A 74 15.43 3.18 15.32
C ASP A 74 14.81 3.94 14.85
N ASP A 75 14.56 3.92 14.56
CA ASP A 75 13.90 4.66 13.88
C ASP A 75 12.96 4.67 13.92
#